data_c73e10bd2afd67f6c30f7d3ac3e1d913
#
_entry.id   c73e10bd2afd67f6c30f7d3ac3e1d913
#
_cell.length_a   1.000
_cell.length_b   1.000
_cell.length_c   1.000
_cell.angle_alpha   90.00
_cell.angle_beta   90.00
_cell.angle_gamma   90.00
#
_symmetry.space_group_name_H-M   'P 1'
#
loop_
_entity.id
_entity.type
_entity.pdbx_description
1 polymer ?
#
loop_
_entity_poly.entity_id
_entity_poly.type
_entity_poly.pdbx_seq_one_letter_code
_entity_poly.pdbx_strand_id
1 'polypeptide(L)'
;LAYKPAAICCSARRAGTTSALDQLVKYPEFFHMPLVSGSYWPMVHGSKPEQVLEDEEGCAVMRELGRNMAWLLKCIELGKTNGITHPENPRRPMTNFIR
;
A
#
# COMPACT_ATOMS: atom_id res chain seq x y z
N LEU A 1 -6.93 -5.62 -11.11
CA LEU A 1 -6.25 -5.09 -9.90
C LEU A 1 -6.94 -5.50 -8.62
N ALA A 2 -8.28 -5.62 -8.62
CA ALA A 2 -9.04 -5.95 -7.43
C ALA A 2 -8.46 -7.17 -6.69
N TYR A 3 -8.44 -7.08 -5.35
CA TYR A 3 -7.95 -8.11 -4.42
C TYR A 3 -6.45 -8.45 -4.51
N LYS A 4 -5.69 -7.72 -5.32
CA LYS A 4 -4.22 -7.79 -5.26
C LYS A 4 -3.72 -6.84 -4.18
N PRO A 5 -2.90 -7.29 -3.22
CA PRO A 5 -2.32 -6.40 -2.24
C PRO A 5 -1.50 -5.28 -2.90
N ALA A 6 -1.58 -4.10 -2.34
CA ALA A 6 -0.81 -2.95 -2.75
C ALA A 6 -0.02 -2.39 -1.57
N ALA A 7 1.16 -1.91 -1.84
CA ALA A 7 1.91 -1.07 -0.92
C ALA A 7 2.22 0.25 -1.62
N ILE A 8 2.13 1.34 -0.89
CA ILE A 8 2.54 2.65 -1.36
C ILE A 8 3.75 3.11 -0.56
N CYS A 9 4.65 3.75 -1.23
CA CYS A 9 5.79 4.39 -0.58
C CYS A 9 6.21 5.62 -1.37
N CYS A 10 6.94 6.50 -0.74
CA CYS A 10 7.50 7.66 -1.43
C CYS A 10 8.86 8.03 -0.87
N SER A 11 9.58 8.80 -1.66
CA SER A 11 10.84 9.38 -1.22
C SER A 11 10.83 10.89 -1.45
N ALA A 12 11.53 11.61 -0.61
CA ALA A 12 11.75 13.02 -0.81
C ALA A 12 13.12 13.42 -0.27
N ARG A 13 13.62 14.51 -0.79
CA ARG A 13 14.81 15.14 -0.21
C ARG A 13 14.51 15.73 1.17
N ARG A 14 13.27 16.24 1.39
CA ARG A 14 12.99 17.09 2.53
C ARG A 14 11.58 16.96 3.10
N ALA A 15 10.56 17.25 2.29
CA ALA A 15 9.18 17.34 2.74
C ALA A 15 8.18 16.91 1.65
N GLY A 16 6.91 16.80 2.01
CA GLY A 16 5.82 16.47 1.08
C GLY A 16 5.46 14.99 1.03
N THR A 17 6.20 14.13 1.73
CA THR A 17 5.97 12.68 1.74
C THR A 17 4.62 12.29 2.30
N THR A 18 4.20 12.88 3.43
CA THR A 18 2.87 12.60 4.03
C THR A 18 1.74 12.98 3.09
N SER A 19 1.79 14.17 2.50
CA SER A 19 0.78 14.61 1.52
C SER A 19 0.74 13.71 0.28
N ALA A 20 1.89 13.24 -0.18
CA ALA A 20 1.96 12.31 -1.31
C ALA A 20 1.32 10.96 -0.96
N LEU A 21 1.62 10.41 0.22
CA LEU A 21 1.03 9.15 0.70
C LEU A 21 -0.48 9.26 0.84
N ASP A 22 -1.01 10.36 1.40
CA ASP A 22 -2.44 10.61 1.54
C ASP A 22 -3.19 10.62 0.19
N GLN A 23 -2.53 11.09 -0.84
CA GLN A 23 -3.09 11.06 -2.19
C GLN A 23 -2.97 9.69 -2.84
N LEU A 24 -1.83 9.03 -2.69
CA LEU A 24 -1.56 7.73 -3.31
C LEU A 24 -2.45 6.61 -2.77
N VAL A 25 -2.81 6.64 -1.48
CA VAL A 25 -3.66 5.62 -0.86
C VAL A 25 -5.02 5.48 -1.53
N LYS A 26 -5.55 6.54 -2.12
CA LYS A 26 -6.85 6.54 -2.80
C LYS A 26 -6.89 5.63 -4.03
N TYR A 27 -5.76 5.39 -4.68
CA TYR A 27 -5.72 4.54 -5.86
C TYR A 27 -5.96 3.06 -5.52
N PRO A 28 -5.23 2.43 -4.60
CA PRO A 28 -5.53 1.06 -4.21
C PRO A 28 -6.92 0.92 -3.61
N GLU A 29 -7.39 1.86 -2.80
CA GLU A 29 -8.76 1.85 -2.27
C GLU A 29 -9.81 1.83 -3.39
N PHE A 30 -9.66 2.69 -4.38
CA PHE A 30 -10.59 2.75 -5.52
C PHE A 30 -10.64 1.43 -6.31
N PHE A 31 -9.52 0.72 -6.40
CA PHE A 31 -9.41 -0.52 -7.14
C PHE A 31 -9.64 -1.80 -6.31
N HIS A 32 -10.20 -1.69 -5.12
CA HIS A 32 -10.45 -2.83 -4.22
C HIS A 32 -9.18 -3.60 -3.87
N MET A 33 -8.06 -2.90 -3.72
CA MET A 33 -6.78 -3.52 -3.38
C MET A 33 -6.54 -3.42 -1.87
N PRO A 34 -6.31 -4.53 -1.16
CA PRO A 34 -5.90 -4.47 0.23
C PRO A 34 -4.58 -3.69 0.37
N LEU A 35 -4.57 -2.68 1.24
CA LEU A 35 -3.38 -1.89 1.48
C LEU A 35 -2.53 -2.54 2.57
N VAL A 36 -1.29 -2.84 2.22
CA VAL A 36 -0.30 -3.33 3.18
C VAL A 36 0.30 -2.16 3.93
N SER A 37 0.36 -2.29 5.25
CA SER A 37 0.90 -1.27 6.15
C SER A 37 2.14 -1.78 6.90
N GLY A 38 2.87 -0.86 7.48
CA GLY A 38 3.97 -1.08 8.39
C GLY A 38 3.71 -0.39 9.73
N SER A 39 4.72 -0.28 10.55
CA SER A 39 4.67 0.40 11.85
C SER A 39 4.70 1.92 11.75
N TYR A 40 5.05 2.46 10.58
CA TYR A 40 5.11 3.90 10.31
C TYR A 40 4.79 4.21 8.85
N TRP A 41 4.69 5.50 8.50
CA TRP A 41 4.44 5.91 7.13
C TRP A 41 5.59 5.50 6.20
N PRO A 42 5.31 4.86 5.06
CA PRO A 42 6.33 4.31 4.18
C PRO A 42 7.03 5.40 3.35
N MET A 43 8.03 6.01 3.94
CA MET A 43 8.82 7.06 3.30
C MET A 43 10.30 6.89 3.59
N VAL A 44 11.12 7.38 2.69
CA VAL A 44 12.58 7.51 2.87
C VAL A 44 13.04 8.88 2.40
N HIS A 45 14.13 9.36 2.96
CA HIS A 45 14.66 10.68 2.64
C HIS A 45 16.11 10.61 2.16
N GLY A 46 16.43 11.44 1.17
CA GLY A 46 17.77 11.60 0.63
C GLY A 46 17.76 12.46 -0.62
N SER A 47 18.84 13.20 -0.84
CA SER A 47 19.05 14.01 -2.06
C SER A 47 19.65 13.19 -3.19
N LYS A 48 20.28 12.07 -2.86
CA LYS A 48 20.93 11.13 -3.78
C LYS A 48 20.64 9.70 -3.32
N PRO A 49 20.72 8.71 -4.22
CA PRO A 49 20.45 7.31 -3.87
C PRO A 49 21.27 6.82 -2.67
N GLU A 50 22.54 7.20 -2.58
CA GLU A 50 23.43 6.78 -1.50
C GLU A 50 22.95 7.26 -0.14
N GLN A 51 22.40 8.48 -0.08
CA GLN A 51 21.91 9.10 1.15
C GLN A 51 20.62 8.44 1.66
N VAL A 52 19.82 7.82 0.78
CA VAL A 52 18.63 7.08 1.20
C VAL A 52 19.02 5.91 2.10
N LEU A 53 20.17 5.29 1.88
CA LEU A 53 20.67 4.19 2.72
C LEU A 53 21.11 4.65 4.11
N GLU A 54 21.36 5.95 4.29
CA GLU A 54 21.69 6.58 5.58
C GLU A 54 20.42 6.86 6.41
N ASP A 55 19.24 6.86 5.78
CA ASP A 55 17.94 6.93 6.47
C ASP A 55 17.58 5.55 7.03
N GLU A 56 18.18 5.22 8.17
CA GLU A 56 18.03 3.91 8.82
C GLU A 56 16.58 3.62 9.19
N GLU A 57 15.85 4.62 9.68
CA GLU A 57 14.43 4.48 10.05
C GLU A 57 13.57 4.22 8.81
N GLY A 58 13.68 5.05 7.78
CA GLY A 58 12.95 4.87 6.54
C GLY A 58 13.25 3.51 5.88
N CYS A 59 14.52 3.11 5.84
CA CYS A 59 14.91 1.80 5.33
C CYS A 59 14.36 0.64 6.17
N ALA A 60 14.29 0.79 7.48
CA ALA A 60 13.68 -0.21 8.36
C ALA A 60 12.18 -0.37 8.09
N VAL A 61 11.46 0.73 7.95
CA VAL A 61 10.04 0.73 7.59
C VAL A 61 9.80 0.08 6.22
N MET A 62 10.64 0.38 5.23
CA MET A 62 10.54 -0.27 3.91
C MET A 62 10.74 -1.78 3.98
N ARG A 63 11.73 -2.24 4.76
CA ARG A 63 11.95 -3.69 4.96
C ARG A 63 10.78 -4.36 5.68
N GLU A 64 10.18 -3.70 6.65
CA GLU A 64 8.99 -4.18 7.34
C GLU A 64 7.79 -4.27 6.38
N LEU A 65 7.55 -3.23 5.61
CA LEU A 65 6.51 -3.21 4.59
C LEU A 65 6.65 -4.38 3.61
N GLY A 66 7.88 -4.65 3.15
CA GLY A 66 8.18 -5.79 2.29
C GLY A 66 7.90 -7.14 2.94
N ARG A 67 8.24 -7.30 4.23
CA ARG A 67 7.93 -8.54 4.98
C ARG A 67 6.43 -8.72 5.16
N ASN A 68 5.70 -7.65 5.47
CA ASN A 68 4.24 -7.68 5.64
C ASN A 68 3.55 -8.01 4.31
N MET A 69 4.03 -7.45 3.19
CA MET A 69 3.56 -7.82 1.85
C MET A 69 3.77 -9.30 1.57
N ALA A 70 4.96 -9.81 1.82
CA ALA A 70 5.28 -11.22 1.59
C ALA A 70 4.43 -12.16 2.44
N TRP A 71 4.19 -11.81 3.71
CA TRP A 71 3.30 -12.55 4.60
C TRP A 71 1.86 -12.58 4.05
N LEU A 72 1.30 -11.42 3.68
CA LEU A 72 -0.07 -11.33 3.16
C LEU A 72 -0.24 -12.12 1.86
N LEU A 73 0.73 -12.04 0.95
CA LEU A 73 0.70 -12.81 -0.30
C LEU A 73 0.68 -14.33 -0.04
N LYS A 74 1.46 -14.81 0.93
CA LYS A 74 1.43 -16.22 1.34
C LYS A 74 0.09 -16.62 1.93
N CYS A 75 -0.52 -15.77 2.76
CA CYS A 75 -1.86 -16.02 3.31
C CYS A 75 -2.93 -16.10 2.20
N ILE A 76 -2.89 -15.19 1.24
CA ILE A 76 -3.81 -15.18 0.11
C ILE A 76 -3.66 -16.45 -0.74
N GLU A 77 -2.42 -16.85 -1.04
CA GLU A 77 -2.16 -18.04 -1.84
C GLU A 77 -2.61 -19.32 -1.10
N LEU A 78 -2.35 -19.41 0.20
CA LEU A 78 -2.83 -20.51 1.03
C LEU A 78 -4.36 -20.56 1.05
N GLY A 79 -5.02 -19.42 1.23
CA GLY A 79 -6.48 -19.32 1.18
C GLY A 79 -7.03 -19.81 -0.16
N LYS A 80 -6.47 -19.34 -1.26
CA LYS A 80 -6.84 -19.73 -2.61
C LYS A 80 -6.69 -21.24 -2.84
N THR A 81 -5.58 -21.82 -2.41
CA THR A 81 -5.32 -23.27 -2.50
C THR A 81 -6.35 -24.09 -1.70
N ASN A 82 -6.90 -23.53 -0.63
CA ASN A 82 -7.93 -24.15 0.21
C ASN A 82 -9.36 -23.73 -0.18
N GLY A 83 -9.57 -23.17 -1.35
CA GLY A 83 -10.91 -22.87 -1.89
C GLY A 83 -11.52 -21.56 -1.40
N ILE A 84 -10.75 -20.69 -0.71
CA ILE A 84 -11.23 -19.38 -0.33
C ILE A 84 -11.12 -18.45 -1.55
N THR A 85 -12.26 -17.97 -2.03
CA THR A 85 -12.34 -17.02 -3.13
C THR A 85 -12.62 -15.61 -2.60
N HIS A 86 -12.24 -14.61 -3.37
CA HIS A 86 -12.64 -13.23 -3.05
C HIS A 86 -14.16 -13.07 -3.19
N PRO A 87 -14.77 -12.12 -2.45
CA PRO A 87 -16.21 -11.90 -2.53
C PRO A 87 -16.62 -11.39 -3.91
N GLU A 88 -17.82 -11.78 -4.34
CA GLU A 88 -18.48 -11.14 -5.47
C GLU A 88 -19.15 -9.85 -5.00
N ASN A 89 -18.82 -8.74 -5.67
CA ASN A 89 -19.39 -7.45 -5.35
C ASN A 89 -20.39 -7.04 -6.44
N PRO A 90 -21.70 -7.01 -6.12
CA PRO A 90 -22.69 -6.53 -7.06
C PRO A 90 -22.46 -5.05 -7.38
N ARG A 91 -22.93 -4.64 -8.54
CA ARG A 91 -22.88 -3.23 -8.90
C ARG A 91 -23.60 -2.39 -7.84
N ARG A 92 -22.86 -1.49 -7.19
CA ARG A 92 -23.43 -0.60 -6.19
C ARG A 92 -24.38 0.42 -6.85
N PRO A 93 -25.47 0.78 -6.18
CA PRO A 93 -26.28 1.92 -6.61
C PRO A 93 -25.45 3.21 -6.54
N MET A 94 -25.69 4.10 -7.48
CA MET A 94 -25.02 5.40 -7.48
C MET A 94 -25.91 6.44 -6.80
N THR A 95 -25.31 7.14 -5.84
CA THR A 95 -25.99 8.28 -5.22
C THR A 95 -25.93 9.48 -6.16
N ASN A 96 -27.09 10.05 -6.46
CA ASN A 96 -27.19 11.28 -7.23
C ASN A 96 -28.24 12.20 -6.58
N PHE A 97 -27.78 13.29 -6.01
CA PHE A 97 -28.63 14.33 -5.41
C PHE A 97 -28.84 15.53 -6.31
N ILE A 98 -28.31 15.52 -7.51
CA ILE A 98 -28.55 16.58 -8.51
C ILE A 98 -29.87 16.26 -9.21
N ARG A 99 -30.83 17.13 -9.01
CA ARG A 99 -32.19 17.05 -9.62
C ARG A 99 -32.40 18.20 -10.57
#